data_04c12d5c4a53b85c7164e18496da8633
#
_entry.id   04c12d5c4a53b85c7164e18496da8633
#
_cell.length_a   1.000
_cell.length_b   1.000
_cell.length_c   1.000
_cell.angle_alpha   90.00
_cell.angle_beta   90.00
_cell.angle_gamma   90.00
#
_symmetry.space_group_name_H-M   'P 1'
#
loop_
_entity.id
_entity.type
_entity.pdbx_description
1 polymer ?
#
loop_
_entity_poly.entity_id
_entity_poly.type
_entity_poly.pdbx_seq_one_letter_code
_entity_poly.pdbx_strand_id
1 'polypeptide(L)'
;MRWAAPFRKVNAYGIPAPTLCAKLVFDYCLRMPKTILFILALITVSATAAFAAPQTMRLDYYHTGTASQELFSVDRVVIEPLPWPGDMTKAIDYTNLGKYFFEVRDQKTKQVLYSRGFASIYGEWETTDEAKAMSRTFSESLRFPAPTAPVEIVLRKRDAKNFWVEIWTTVIDPKDMFVDRSKQSASARLIPIQKMGDPATKVDFLIIGDGYTARELKKFEADARRLTQVLFKTSPFKEHRRDFNVWGLCPAAGESGISRPSTGIYRDSPVGTTYDAFGSERYVLTFDNHALRRVAQHAPYEFIEVLANNRTYGGGGIFNLYSTVAADNGFANYVFVHEFGHHFAGLADEYYTSPVAYAAAAERTEPWEPNATALLDPQALKWKDLVKPDTPLPTPWNKAVYERDSRAYQKRRGQLRADKRPESEMEALFREVQTHEDAMFRAEKYFGRVGAFEGAMYEAKGYYRPEVDCIMFSRTDHFCAVCRRAIERIIGLYSH
;
A
#
# COMPACT_ATOMS: atom_id res chain seq x y z
N MET A 1 -35.49 29.51 54.86
CA MET A 1 -36.58 28.61 55.28
C MET A 1 -36.13 27.19 55.21
N ARG A 2 -36.08 26.50 56.33
CA ARG A 2 -35.77 25.08 56.44
C ARG A 2 -36.90 24.24 55.86
N TRP A 3 -36.59 23.08 55.23
CA TRP A 3 -37.27 21.80 55.48
C TRP A 3 -36.33 20.66 55.12
N ALA A 4 -36.13 19.80 56.14
CA ALA A 4 -35.30 18.60 56.06
C ALA A 4 -36.20 17.36 56.12
N ALA A 5 -35.66 16.26 55.55
CA ALA A 5 -35.81 14.83 55.87
C ALA A 5 -37.03 14.06 55.27
N PRO A 6 -37.05 12.70 55.28
CA PRO A 6 -36.06 11.78 55.84
C PRO A 6 -35.65 10.59 54.91
N PHE A 7 -34.56 9.94 55.27
CA PHE A 7 -34.12 8.62 54.89
C PHE A 7 -35.17 7.51 54.98
N ARG A 8 -35.30 6.66 53.96
CA ARG A 8 -35.85 5.31 54.14
C ARG A 8 -34.75 4.29 53.75
N LYS A 9 -34.37 3.49 54.76
CA LYS A 9 -33.60 2.24 54.61
C LYS A 9 -34.46 1.25 53.84
N VAL A 10 -33.87 0.56 52.84
CA VAL A 10 -34.39 -0.69 52.31
C VAL A 10 -33.30 -1.74 52.36
N ASN A 11 -33.67 -2.88 52.91
CA ASN A 11 -32.87 -4.00 53.36
C ASN A 11 -32.12 -4.74 52.24
N ALA A 12 -31.00 -5.29 52.67
CA ALA A 12 -30.20 -6.29 52.02
C ALA A 12 -30.99 -7.57 51.63
N TYR A 13 -30.78 -8.02 50.41
CA TYR A 13 -30.96 -9.43 50.09
C TYR A 13 -29.61 -10.11 50.04
N GLY A 14 -29.42 -11.08 50.97
CA GLY A 14 -28.23 -11.88 51.14
C GLY A 14 -28.04 -12.83 49.96
N ILE A 15 -26.80 -12.83 49.43
CA ILE A 15 -26.29 -13.87 48.59
C ILE A 15 -25.53 -14.86 49.47
N PRO A 16 -25.82 -16.16 49.50
CA PRO A 16 -25.07 -17.11 50.30
C PRO A 16 -23.66 -17.32 49.72
N ALA A 17 -22.68 -17.28 50.59
CA ALA A 17 -21.27 -17.52 50.31
C ALA A 17 -21.06 -18.97 49.77
N PRO A 18 -20.16 -19.19 48.82
CA PRO A 18 -19.79 -20.51 48.35
C PRO A 18 -18.70 -21.11 49.27
N THR A 19 -19.12 -21.66 50.41
CA THR A 19 -18.19 -22.25 51.40
C THR A 19 -17.99 -23.75 51.24
N LEU A 20 -18.58 -24.41 50.26
CA LEU A 20 -18.44 -25.87 50.07
C LEU A 20 -17.43 -26.28 48.97
N CYS A 21 -17.15 -25.43 47.98
CA CYS A 21 -16.23 -25.79 46.88
C CYS A 21 -14.73 -25.59 47.25
N ALA A 22 -14.42 -24.64 48.13
CA ALA A 22 -13.03 -24.36 48.51
C ALA A 22 -12.42 -25.41 49.42
N LYS A 23 -13.25 -26.07 50.27
CA LYS A 23 -12.78 -27.11 51.19
C LYS A 23 -12.47 -28.42 50.46
N LEU A 24 -13.21 -28.79 49.42
CA LEU A 24 -13.00 -30.00 48.62
C LEU A 24 -11.72 -29.89 47.74
N VAL A 25 -11.38 -28.71 47.29
CA VAL A 25 -10.17 -28.51 46.50
C VAL A 25 -8.93 -28.52 47.39
N PHE A 26 -9.04 -28.01 48.63
CA PHE A 26 -7.90 -27.97 49.58
C PHE A 26 -7.57 -29.34 50.12
N ASP A 27 -8.57 -30.18 50.42
CA ASP A 27 -8.36 -31.56 50.91
C ASP A 27 -7.88 -32.52 49.79
N TYR A 28 -8.13 -32.25 48.52
CA TYR A 28 -7.61 -33.03 47.40
C TYR A 28 -6.13 -32.71 47.10
N CYS A 29 -5.70 -31.47 47.30
CA CYS A 29 -4.30 -31.07 47.12
C CYS A 29 -3.35 -31.64 48.17
N LEU A 30 -3.85 -31.91 49.38
CA LEU A 30 -3.01 -32.46 50.48
C LEU A 30 -2.73 -33.98 50.35
N ARG A 31 -3.39 -34.68 49.43
CA ARG A 31 -3.21 -36.15 49.22
C ARG A 31 -2.45 -36.52 47.95
N MET A 32 -1.98 -35.55 47.18
CA MET A 32 -1.15 -35.85 45.99
C MET A 32 0.33 -36.08 46.33
N PRO A 33 0.99 -37.08 45.75
CA PRO A 33 2.43 -37.29 45.95
C PRO A 33 3.19 -36.05 45.44
N LYS A 34 4.20 -35.61 46.18
CA LYS A 34 5.01 -34.40 45.94
C LYS A 34 5.51 -34.27 44.49
N THR A 35 5.70 -35.39 43.80
CA THR A 35 6.10 -35.44 42.38
C THR A 35 5.02 -34.90 41.42
N ILE A 36 3.74 -35.09 41.73
CA ILE A 36 2.63 -34.57 40.86
C ILE A 36 2.43 -33.09 41.06
N LEU A 37 2.65 -32.57 42.28
CA LEU A 37 2.59 -31.14 42.56
C LEU A 37 3.69 -30.36 41.80
N PHE A 38 4.88 -30.94 41.63
CA PHE A 38 5.96 -30.32 40.86
C PHE A 38 5.68 -30.30 39.35
N ILE A 39 5.01 -31.32 38.82
CA ILE A 39 4.63 -31.39 37.39
C ILE A 39 3.47 -30.42 37.10
N LEU A 40 2.49 -30.27 37.99
CA LEU A 40 1.43 -29.25 37.83
C LEU A 40 1.98 -27.81 37.96
N ALA A 41 2.96 -27.58 38.86
CA ALA A 41 3.62 -26.26 38.99
C ALA A 41 4.50 -25.94 37.77
N LEU A 42 5.12 -26.95 37.10
CA LEU A 42 5.87 -26.73 35.85
C LEU A 42 4.93 -26.50 34.64
N ILE A 43 3.72 -27.07 34.64
CA ILE A 43 2.75 -26.85 33.55
C ILE A 43 2.09 -25.45 33.66
N THR A 44 1.96 -24.89 34.84
CA THR A 44 1.39 -23.55 35.05
C THR A 44 2.37 -22.38 34.75
N VAL A 45 3.67 -22.67 34.59
CA VAL A 45 4.68 -21.63 34.25
C VAL A 45 4.85 -21.46 32.73
N SER A 46 4.24 -22.32 31.91
CA SER A 46 4.19 -22.15 30.45
C SER A 46 2.93 -21.40 29.97
N ALA A 47 2.34 -20.55 30.81
CA ALA A 47 1.50 -19.49 30.29
C ALA A 47 2.43 -18.53 29.55
N THR A 48 2.61 -18.73 28.24
CA THR A 48 3.12 -17.69 27.36
C THR A 48 2.30 -16.45 27.65
N ALA A 49 2.94 -15.47 28.30
CA ALA A 49 2.37 -14.14 28.35
C ALA A 49 2.18 -13.76 26.89
N ALA A 50 0.95 -13.82 26.40
CA ALA A 50 0.59 -13.22 25.12
C ALA A 50 0.84 -11.73 25.35
N PHE A 51 2.02 -11.25 24.92
CA PHE A 51 2.28 -9.82 24.92
C PHE A 51 1.19 -9.19 24.04
N ALA A 52 0.38 -8.34 24.65
CA ALA A 52 -0.58 -7.56 23.89
C ALA A 52 0.20 -6.84 22.77
N ALA A 53 -0.36 -6.86 21.56
CA ALA A 53 0.26 -6.15 20.44
C ALA A 53 0.51 -4.69 20.85
N PRO A 54 1.66 -4.10 20.52
CA PRO A 54 1.94 -2.71 20.83
C PRO A 54 0.90 -1.81 20.16
N GLN A 55 0.72 -0.60 20.69
CA GLN A 55 -0.08 0.41 19.98
C GLN A 55 0.60 0.79 18.67
N THR A 56 -0.16 1.40 17.76
CA THR A 56 0.39 1.99 16.54
C THR A 56 0.80 3.43 16.80
N MET A 57 2.05 3.78 16.51
CA MET A 57 2.51 5.17 16.49
C MET A 57 2.65 5.65 15.05
N ARG A 58 2.24 6.90 14.81
CA ARG A 58 2.39 7.59 13.54
C ARG A 58 3.12 8.91 13.74
N LEU A 59 4.17 9.13 12.95
CA LEU A 59 4.84 10.41 12.78
C LEU A 59 4.33 11.05 11.50
N ASP A 60 3.57 12.14 11.62
CA ASP A 60 3.23 13.01 10.49
C ASP A 60 4.32 14.09 10.36
N TYR A 61 4.77 14.35 9.13
CA TYR A 61 5.81 15.33 8.85
C TYR A 61 5.53 16.05 7.53
N TYR A 62 6.14 17.21 7.37
CA TYR A 62 6.13 17.93 6.11
C TYR A 62 7.43 17.66 5.35
N HIS A 63 7.27 17.32 4.07
CA HIS A 63 8.32 17.15 3.10
C HIS A 63 8.24 18.29 2.09
N THR A 64 9.20 19.21 2.15
CA THR A 64 9.22 20.46 1.39
C THR A 64 10.45 20.52 0.51
N GLY A 65 10.34 21.03 -0.71
CA GLY A 65 11.53 21.23 -1.53
C GLY A 65 11.24 21.45 -3.00
N THR A 66 12.25 21.15 -3.81
CA THR A 66 12.31 21.28 -5.27
C THR A 66 12.86 19.98 -5.87
N ALA A 67 13.16 19.94 -7.17
CA ALA A 67 13.83 18.78 -7.80
C ALA A 67 15.24 18.49 -7.23
N SER A 68 15.85 19.42 -6.46
CA SER A 68 17.24 19.31 -6.02
C SER A 68 17.48 19.59 -4.52
N GLN A 69 16.46 20.01 -3.79
CA GLN A 69 16.56 20.36 -2.37
C GLN A 69 15.37 19.81 -1.62
N GLU A 70 15.60 19.17 -0.47
CA GLU A 70 14.60 18.59 0.40
C GLU A 70 14.77 19.09 1.82
N LEU A 71 13.68 19.43 2.47
CA LEU A 71 13.59 19.83 3.88
C LEU A 71 12.47 19.04 4.56
N PHE A 72 12.70 18.66 5.80
CA PHE A 72 11.77 17.90 6.61
C PHE A 72 11.46 18.62 7.91
N SER A 73 10.20 18.60 8.32
CA SER A 73 9.78 19.10 9.63
C SER A 73 8.71 18.24 10.25
N VAL A 74 8.83 17.98 11.55
CA VAL A 74 7.80 17.25 12.29
C VAL A 74 6.53 18.09 12.30
N ASP A 75 5.40 17.47 11.97
CA ASP A 75 4.06 18.04 12.16
C ASP A 75 3.52 17.59 13.52
N ARG A 76 3.33 16.30 13.71
CA ARG A 76 2.82 15.73 14.95
C ARG A 76 3.17 14.25 15.09
N VAL A 77 3.10 13.76 16.35
CA VAL A 77 3.19 12.34 16.68
C VAL A 77 1.85 11.90 17.26
N VAL A 78 1.29 10.82 16.75
CA VAL A 78 -0.05 10.33 17.10
C VAL A 78 0.02 8.87 17.55
N ILE A 79 -0.71 8.52 18.62
CA ILE A 79 -1.04 7.13 18.94
C ILE A 79 -2.38 6.82 18.29
N GLU A 80 -2.38 5.94 17.29
CA GLU A 80 -3.59 5.54 16.61
C GLU A 80 -4.50 4.68 17.51
N PRO A 81 -5.83 4.65 17.27
CA PRO A 81 -6.78 4.00 18.18
C PRO A 81 -6.69 2.47 18.19
N LEU A 82 -6.09 1.85 17.16
CA LEU A 82 -5.95 0.41 17.05
C LEU A 82 -4.53 -0.05 17.37
N PRO A 83 -4.36 -1.29 17.88
CA PRO A 83 -3.04 -1.87 18.06
C PRO A 83 -2.34 -2.02 16.71
N TRP A 84 -1.02 -2.22 16.76
CA TRP A 84 -0.20 -2.48 15.59
C TRP A 84 -0.65 -3.79 14.90
N PRO A 85 -1.01 -3.76 13.61
CA PRO A 85 -1.50 -4.95 12.92
C PRO A 85 -0.38 -5.91 12.47
N GLY A 86 0.85 -5.40 12.25
CA GLY A 86 1.91 -6.16 11.64
C GLY A 86 2.62 -7.15 12.57
N ASP A 87 3.28 -8.13 11.97
CA ASP A 87 4.08 -9.13 12.64
C ASP A 87 5.36 -8.55 13.25
N MET A 88 5.46 -8.60 14.57
CA MET A 88 6.64 -8.11 15.31
C MET A 88 7.92 -8.92 15.07
N THR A 89 7.80 -10.16 14.60
CA THR A 89 8.99 -11.00 14.28
C THR A 89 9.60 -10.59 12.92
N LYS A 90 8.85 -9.84 12.11
CA LYS A 90 9.24 -9.31 10.79
C LYS A 90 9.35 -7.78 10.78
N ALA A 91 9.74 -7.21 11.93
CA ALA A 91 9.85 -5.77 12.11
C ALA A 91 10.92 -5.11 11.19
N ILE A 92 11.96 -5.86 10.81
CA ILE A 92 13.06 -5.35 9.98
C ILE A 92 12.84 -5.72 8.51
N ASP A 93 12.93 -4.72 7.65
CA ASP A 93 12.80 -4.87 6.20
C ASP A 93 14.15 -5.17 5.56
N TYR A 94 14.27 -6.35 4.95
CA TYR A 94 15.44 -6.79 4.17
C TYR A 94 15.16 -6.83 2.66
N THR A 95 14.03 -6.28 2.21
CA THR A 95 13.66 -6.33 0.78
C THR A 95 14.53 -5.46 -0.08
N ASN A 96 15.09 -4.39 0.46
CA ASN A 96 15.82 -3.35 -0.27
C ASN A 96 14.98 -2.71 -1.37
N LEU A 97 13.68 -2.50 -1.13
CA LEU A 97 12.75 -1.83 -2.04
C LEU A 97 12.46 -0.39 -1.59
N GLY A 98 11.96 0.42 -2.52
CA GLY A 98 11.55 1.79 -2.28
C GLY A 98 12.58 2.84 -2.65
N LYS A 99 12.10 4.04 -2.95
CA LYS A 99 12.92 5.24 -3.17
C LYS A 99 13.43 5.81 -1.85
N TYR A 100 12.61 5.66 -0.79
CA TYR A 100 12.93 6.04 0.58
C TYR A 100 12.94 4.80 1.48
N PHE A 101 13.64 4.93 2.60
CA PHE A 101 13.71 3.90 3.63
C PHE A 101 13.79 4.56 4.99
N PHE A 102 12.99 4.10 5.95
CA PHE A 102 13.11 4.60 7.30
C PHE A 102 13.44 3.51 8.31
N GLU A 103 14.13 3.93 9.35
CA GLU A 103 14.47 3.10 10.51
C GLU A 103 13.98 3.79 11.79
N VAL A 104 13.43 2.99 12.70
CA VAL A 104 13.15 3.36 14.08
C VAL A 104 14.23 2.72 14.92
N ARG A 105 15.11 3.51 15.53
CA ARG A 105 16.24 3.04 16.32
C ARG A 105 16.05 3.38 17.79
N ASP A 106 16.39 2.47 18.68
CA ASP A 106 16.54 2.82 20.09
C ASP A 106 17.56 3.97 20.22
N GLN A 107 17.18 5.06 20.90
CA GLN A 107 18.01 6.27 20.96
C GLN A 107 19.36 6.02 21.62
N LYS A 108 19.43 5.12 22.64
CA LYS A 108 20.63 4.86 23.43
C LYS A 108 21.54 3.83 22.79
N THR A 109 20.96 2.70 22.37
CA THR A 109 21.71 1.54 21.85
C THR A 109 21.95 1.62 20.37
N LYS A 110 21.19 2.46 19.64
CA LYS A 110 21.15 2.56 18.17
C LYS A 110 20.68 1.27 17.47
N GLN A 111 20.17 0.31 18.22
CA GLN A 111 19.56 -0.89 17.65
C GLN A 111 18.33 -0.53 16.82
N VAL A 112 18.23 -1.06 15.59
CA VAL A 112 17.05 -0.92 14.75
C VAL A 112 15.93 -1.79 15.32
N LEU A 113 14.80 -1.17 15.65
CA LEU A 113 13.60 -1.80 16.20
C LEU A 113 12.56 -2.08 15.11
N TYR A 114 12.51 -1.22 14.09
CA TYR A 114 11.59 -1.33 12.97
C TYR A 114 12.17 -0.63 11.74
N SER A 115 11.87 -1.14 10.56
CA SER A 115 12.25 -0.48 9.31
C SER A 115 11.33 -0.85 8.15
N ARG A 116 11.13 0.05 7.18
CA ARG A 116 10.40 -0.20 5.92
C ARG A 116 10.90 0.70 4.81
N GLY A 117 10.92 0.12 3.59
CA GLY A 117 11.07 0.88 2.36
C GLY A 117 9.72 1.43 1.89
N PHE A 118 9.72 2.58 1.24
CA PHE A 118 8.52 3.21 0.70
C PHE A 118 8.84 4.19 -0.44
N ALA A 119 7.82 4.66 -1.14
CA ALA A 119 7.88 5.84 -2.00
C ALA A 119 6.90 6.89 -1.46
N SER A 120 7.01 8.13 -1.91
CA SER A 120 6.23 9.24 -1.39
C SER A 120 5.66 10.12 -2.49
N ILE A 121 4.66 10.94 -2.15
CA ILE A 121 4.10 11.94 -3.08
C ILE A 121 5.19 12.92 -3.54
N TYR A 122 6.03 13.39 -2.61
CA TYR A 122 7.17 14.25 -2.98
C TYR A 122 8.12 13.53 -3.93
N GLY A 123 8.41 12.25 -3.67
CA GLY A 123 9.28 11.43 -4.50
C GLY A 123 8.78 11.24 -5.93
N GLU A 124 7.45 11.23 -6.14
CA GLU A 124 6.86 11.28 -7.48
C GLU A 124 6.98 12.68 -8.09
N TRP A 125 6.59 13.71 -7.35
CA TRP A 125 6.56 15.08 -7.80
C TRP A 125 7.94 15.64 -8.16
N GLU A 126 9.01 15.33 -7.42
CA GLU A 126 10.36 15.88 -7.65
C GLU A 126 10.93 15.54 -9.03
N THR A 127 10.37 14.51 -9.71
CA THR A 127 10.77 14.08 -11.06
C THR A 127 10.07 14.88 -12.17
N THR A 128 9.13 15.76 -11.83
CA THR A 128 8.34 16.54 -12.78
C THR A 128 9.06 17.86 -13.18
N ASP A 129 8.63 18.46 -14.29
CA ASP A 129 9.13 19.78 -14.69
C ASP A 129 8.68 20.88 -13.71
N GLU A 130 7.53 20.73 -13.04
CA GLU A 130 7.09 21.67 -12.01
C GLU A 130 8.11 21.77 -10.87
N ALA A 131 8.67 20.66 -10.42
CA ALA A 131 9.64 20.62 -9.32
C ALA A 131 10.96 21.35 -9.65
N LYS A 132 11.28 21.50 -10.93
CA LYS A 132 12.45 22.30 -11.39
C LYS A 132 12.19 23.81 -11.28
N ALA A 133 10.92 24.23 -11.31
CA ALA A 133 10.50 25.63 -11.39
C ALA A 133 10.04 26.21 -10.06
N MET A 134 9.56 25.37 -9.11
CA MET A 134 8.99 25.85 -7.87
C MET A 134 9.23 24.88 -6.70
N SER A 135 9.03 25.39 -5.48
CA SER A 135 9.02 24.59 -4.25
C SER A 135 7.58 24.20 -3.88
N ARG A 136 7.38 22.97 -3.42
CA ARG A 136 6.10 22.49 -2.84
C ARG A 136 6.33 21.79 -1.52
N THR A 137 5.25 21.72 -0.74
CA THR A 137 5.19 20.99 0.54
C THR A 137 4.12 19.91 0.46
N PHE A 138 4.48 18.72 0.89
CA PHE A 138 3.56 17.58 1.04
C PHE A 138 3.53 17.13 2.49
N SER A 139 2.34 16.78 3.00
CA SER A 139 2.21 16.07 4.26
C SER A 139 2.39 14.58 4.01
N GLU A 140 3.25 13.95 4.78
CA GLU A 140 3.58 12.52 4.70
C GLU A 140 3.56 11.88 6.09
N SER A 141 3.55 10.55 6.18
CA SER A 141 3.51 9.86 7.47
C SER A 141 4.34 8.59 7.48
N LEU A 142 5.02 8.34 8.60
CA LEU A 142 5.62 7.04 8.92
C LEU A 142 4.80 6.37 10.02
N ARG A 143 4.49 5.08 9.86
CA ARG A 143 3.78 4.25 10.86
C ARG A 143 4.69 3.12 11.33
N PHE A 144 4.67 2.89 12.63
CA PHE A 144 5.49 1.85 13.26
C PHE A 144 4.89 1.43 14.61
N PRO A 145 5.29 0.28 15.17
CA PRO A 145 4.91 -0.13 16.53
C PRO A 145 5.35 0.91 17.55
N ALA A 146 4.45 1.34 18.43
CA ALA A 146 4.76 2.35 19.43
C ALA A 146 5.90 1.88 20.36
N PRO A 147 7.02 2.61 20.44
CA PRO A 147 8.13 2.26 21.31
C PRO A 147 7.80 2.57 22.77
N THR A 148 8.50 1.92 23.70
CA THR A 148 8.36 2.15 25.15
C THR A 148 9.38 3.14 25.71
N ALA A 149 10.42 3.47 24.93
CA ALA A 149 11.51 4.38 25.25
C ALA A 149 11.77 5.33 24.06
N PRO A 150 12.51 6.44 24.27
CA PRO A 150 12.85 7.36 23.18
C PRO A 150 13.56 6.66 22.01
N VAL A 151 13.15 7.02 20.80
CA VAL A 151 13.68 6.48 19.55
C VAL A 151 14.17 7.58 18.62
N GLU A 152 15.11 7.23 17.78
CA GLU A 152 15.57 8.03 16.67
C GLU A 152 14.93 7.50 15.38
N ILE A 153 14.25 8.35 14.64
CA ILE A 153 13.75 8.05 13.31
C ILE A 153 14.78 8.53 12.31
N VAL A 154 15.28 7.61 11.48
CA VAL A 154 16.25 7.90 10.43
C VAL A 154 15.60 7.70 9.09
N LEU A 155 15.55 8.72 8.26
CA LEU A 155 15.06 8.67 6.89
C LEU A 155 16.22 8.66 5.91
N ARG A 156 16.18 7.71 4.98
CA ARG A 156 17.15 7.57 3.90
C ARG A 156 16.48 7.67 2.54
N LYS A 157 17.21 8.14 1.55
CA LYS A 157 16.81 8.20 0.14
C LYS A 157 17.89 7.56 -0.72
N ARG A 158 17.51 7.01 -1.87
CA ARG A 158 18.48 6.57 -2.85
C ARG A 158 19.08 7.75 -3.60
N ASP A 159 20.40 7.73 -3.72
CA ASP A 159 21.13 8.66 -4.58
C ASP A 159 21.03 8.28 -6.07
N ALA A 160 21.65 9.06 -6.94
CA ALA A 160 21.69 8.82 -8.38
C ALA A 160 22.35 7.46 -8.78
N LYS A 161 23.11 6.84 -7.88
CA LYS A 161 23.74 5.53 -8.06
C LYS A 161 22.96 4.40 -7.36
N ASN A 162 21.78 4.71 -6.87
CA ASN A 162 20.89 3.78 -6.16
C ASN A 162 21.41 3.31 -4.79
N PHE A 163 22.34 4.06 -4.14
CA PHE A 163 22.77 3.81 -2.77
C PHE A 163 21.96 4.61 -1.77
N TRP A 164 21.78 4.05 -0.57
CA TRP A 164 21.09 4.71 0.54
C TRP A 164 21.92 5.83 1.15
N VAL A 165 21.38 7.04 1.18
CA VAL A 165 21.95 8.21 1.85
C VAL A 165 20.98 8.69 2.93
N GLU A 166 21.47 8.94 4.13
CA GLU A 166 20.69 9.53 5.21
C GLU A 166 20.38 10.99 4.90
N ILE A 167 19.10 11.36 4.92
CA ILE A 167 18.63 12.71 4.54
C ILE A 167 17.92 13.44 5.68
N TRP A 168 17.44 12.74 6.69
CA TRP A 168 16.79 13.34 7.85
C TRP A 168 16.83 12.42 9.06
N THR A 169 16.97 13.03 10.25
CA THR A 169 16.89 12.33 11.53
C THR A 169 16.12 13.19 12.53
N THR A 170 15.23 12.55 13.29
CA THR A 170 14.51 13.19 14.41
C THR A 170 14.37 12.23 15.57
N VAL A 171 14.23 12.78 16.78
CA VAL A 171 14.02 12.00 18.01
C VAL A 171 12.57 12.11 18.45
N ILE A 172 11.98 10.99 18.83
CA ILE A 172 10.63 10.91 19.40
C ILE A 172 10.71 10.29 20.78
N ASP A 173 10.26 11.02 21.80
CA ASP A 173 9.97 10.44 23.12
C ASP A 173 8.49 10.04 23.17
N PRO A 174 8.17 8.73 23.29
CA PRO A 174 6.78 8.29 23.34
C PRO A 174 6.03 8.81 24.58
N LYS A 175 6.72 9.37 25.56
CA LYS A 175 6.13 9.96 26.78
C LYS A 175 5.97 11.48 26.71
N ASP A 176 6.42 12.10 25.61
CA ASP A 176 6.26 13.53 25.43
C ASP A 176 4.78 13.94 25.55
N MET A 177 4.55 15.10 26.18
CA MET A 177 3.21 15.65 26.42
C MET A 177 2.49 16.03 25.12
N PHE A 178 3.22 16.30 24.05
CA PHE A 178 2.68 16.65 22.72
C PHE A 178 2.38 15.44 21.84
N VAL A 179 2.64 14.20 22.28
CA VAL A 179 2.15 13.02 21.58
C VAL A 179 0.62 12.95 21.70
N ASP A 180 -0.07 13.08 20.57
CA ASP A 180 -1.52 13.07 20.51
C ASP A 180 -2.08 11.66 20.82
N ARG A 181 -2.83 11.57 21.90
CA ARG A 181 -3.53 10.35 22.37
C ARG A 181 -5.04 10.55 22.38
N SER A 182 -5.53 11.57 21.67
CA SER A 182 -6.95 11.88 21.62
C SER A 182 -7.74 10.72 21.00
N LYS A 183 -8.90 10.43 21.57
CA LYS A 183 -9.82 9.43 21.01
C LYS A 183 -10.61 10.07 19.87
N GLN A 184 -10.17 9.84 18.67
CA GLN A 184 -10.89 10.30 17.48
C GLN A 184 -12.04 9.34 17.14
N SER A 185 -13.21 9.93 16.82
CA SER A 185 -14.36 9.15 16.36
C SER A 185 -14.17 8.67 14.93
N ALA A 186 -14.56 7.42 14.65
CA ALA A 186 -14.55 6.90 13.29
C ALA A 186 -15.58 7.64 12.42
N SER A 187 -15.14 8.10 11.26
CA SER A 187 -16.00 8.76 10.25
C SER A 187 -16.82 7.77 9.42
N ALA A 188 -16.53 6.47 9.51
CA ALA A 188 -17.22 5.41 8.81
C ALA A 188 -17.24 4.13 9.63
N ARG A 189 -18.21 3.25 9.32
CA ARG A 189 -18.27 1.90 9.89
C ARG A 189 -17.24 1.01 9.19
N LEU A 190 -16.46 0.24 9.96
CA LEU A 190 -15.59 -0.80 9.43
C LEU A 190 -16.40 -1.95 8.84
N ILE A 191 -16.12 -2.30 7.60
CA ILE A 191 -16.78 -3.38 6.85
C ILE A 191 -15.76 -4.50 6.64
N PRO A 192 -15.95 -5.71 7.20
CA PRO A 192 -15.11 -6.85 6.88
C PRO A 192 -15.49 -7.39 5.49
N ILE A 193 -14.67 -7.10 4.49
CA ILE A 193 -14.83 -7.64 3.13
C ILE A 193 -14.40 -9.11 3.11
N GLN A 194 -13.24 -9.40 3.71
CA GLN A 194 -12.70 -10.74 3.93
C GLN A 194 -11.90 -10.73 5.25
N LYS A 195 -12.12 -11.72 6.11
CA LYS A 195 -11.34 -11.92 7.34
C LYS A 195 -10.86 -13.36 7.40
N MET A 196 -9.54 -13.58 7.32
CA MET A 196 -8.90 -14.89 7.27
C MET A 196 -8.11 -15.22 8.54
N GLY A 197 -7.82 -14.23 9.39
CA GLY A 197 -7.08 -14.47 10.63
C GLY A 197 -6.84 -13.22 11.46
N ASP A 198 -5.90 -13.37 12.40
CA ASP A 198 -5.42 -12.27 13.22
C ASP A 198 -4.60 -11.29 12.34
N PRO A 199 -4.80 -9.98 12.45
CA PRO A 199 -3.98 -8.98 11.78
C PRO A 199 -2.47 -9.22 11.92
N ALA A 200 -1.99 -9.59 13.10
CA ALA A 200 -0.56 -9.87 13.34
C ALA A 200 0.04 -11.01 12.50
N THR A 201 -0.78 -11.79 11.78
CA THR A 201 -0.34 -12.94 10.97
C THR A 201 -0.81 -12.90 9.53
N LYS A 202 -1.47 -11.82 9.13
CA LYS A 202 -2.05 -11.63 7.80
C LYS A 202 -1.62 -10.29 7.22
N VAL A 203 -1.70 -10.18 5.91
CA VAL A 203 -1.65 -8.87 5.24
C VAL A 203 -2.99 -8.19 5.45
N ASP A 204 -3.01 -7.04 6.10
CA ASP A 204 -4.22 -6.25 6.28
C ASP A 204 -4.35 -5.22 5.15
N PHE A 205 -5.28 -5.48 4.24
CA PHE A 205 -5.58 -4.65 3.08
C PHE A 205 -6.83 -3.83 3.32
N LEU A 206 -6.69 -2.50 3.34
CA LEU A 206 -7.77 -1.55 3.56
C LEU A 206 -8.22 -0.91 2.25
N ILE A 207 -9.51 -1.00 1.96
CA ILE A 207 -10.17 -0.31 0.85
C ILE A 207 -10.94 0.88 1.39
N ILE A 208 -10.60 2.08 0.94
CA ILE A 208 -11.29 3.34 1.32
C ILE A 208 -12.11 3.82 0.14
N GLY A 209 -13.41 4.11 0.36
CA GLY A 209 -14.26 4.76 -0.64
C GLY A 209 -14.13 6.27 -0.59
N ASP A 210 -13.97 6.91 -1.76
CA ASP A 210 -13.98 8.36 -1.89
C ASP A 210 -14.98 8.83 -2.96
N GLY A 211 -15.72 9.90 -2.68
CA GLY A 211 -16.78 10.41 -3.56
C GLY A 211 -18.07 9.58 -3.55
N TYR A 212 -18.27 8.68 -2.58
CA TYR A 212 -19.54 7.97 -2.39
C TYR A 212 -20.42 8.73 -1.38
N THR A 213 -21.62 9.11 -1.77
CA THR A 213 -22.61 9.71 -0.87
C THR A 213 -23.18 8.67 0.12
N ALA A 214 -23.89 9.15 1.15
CA ALA A 214 -24.58 8.25 2.08
C ALA A 214 -25.56 7.27 1.40
N ARG A 215 -26.13 7.65 0.25
CA ARG A 215 -27.02 6.78 -0.55
C ARG A 215 -26.25 5.72 -1.35
N GLU A 216 -24.95 5.92 -1.57
CA GLU A 216 -24.09 5.06 -2.39
C GLU A 216 -23.19 4.11 -1.56
N LEU A 217 -23.36 4.05 -0.22
CA LEU A 217 -22.56 3.15 0.64
C LEU A 217 -22.73 1.68 0.26
N LYS A 218 -23.90 1.25 -0.19
CA LYS A 218 -24.12 -0.10 -0.71
C LYS A 218 -23.38 -0.35 -2.03
N LYS A 219 -23.29 0.67 -2.89
CA LYS A 219 -22.49 0.64 -4.12
C LYS A 219 -21.02 0.48 -3.78
N PHE A 220 -20.48 1.28 -2.84
CA PHE A 220 -19.10 1.11 -2.38
C PHE A 220 -18.81 -0.32 -1.92
N GLU A 221 -19.66 -0.89 -1.07
CA GLU A 221 -19.46 -2.27 -0.60
C GLU A 221 -19.48 -3.27 -1.76
N ALA A 222 -20.36 -3.10 -2.74
CA ALA A 222 -20.41 -3.94 -3.94
C ALA A 222 -19.13 -3.80 -4.79
N ASP A 223 -18.65 -2.58 -5.01
CA ASP A 223 -17.43 -2.30 -5.75
C ASP A 223 -16.20 -2.88 -5.05
N ALA A 224 -16.06 -2.67 -3.73
CA ALA A 224 -14.98 -3.21 -2.93
C ALA A 224 -14.95 -4.75 -2.98
N ARG A 225 -16.09 -5.41 -2.84
CA ARG A 225 -16.19 -6.88 -2.95
C ARG A 225 -15.86 -7.38 -4.34
N ARG A 226 -16.35 -6.71 -5.38
CA ARG A 226 -16.08 -7.05 -6.79
C ARG A 226 -14.58 -6.98 -7.10
N LEU A 227 -13.93 -5.86 -6.76
CA LEU A 227 -12.50 -5.66 -7.04
C LEU A 227 -11.61 -6.57 -6.19
N THR A 228 -11.96 -6.82 -4.93
CA THR A 228 -11.31 -7.85 -4.10
C THR A 228 -11.37 -9.23 -4.75
N GLN A 229 -12.50 -9.61 -5.35
CA GLN A 229 -12.60 -10.88 -6.08
C GLN A 229 -11.73 -10.92 -7.34
N VAL A 230 -11.55 -9.79 -8.02
CA VAL A 230 -10.64 -9.69 -9.18
C VAL A 230 -9.19 -9.91 -8.74
N LEU A 231 -8.75 -9.25 -7.67
CA LEU A 231 -7.41 -9.46 -7.11
C LEU A 231 -7.15 -10.94 -6.81
N PHE A 232 -8.08 -11.59 -6.09
CA PHE A 232 -7.94 -13.00 -5.72
C PHE A 232 -8.33 -14.01 -6.84
N LYS A 233 -8.51 -13.55 -8.07
CA LYS A 233 -8.49 -14.39 -9.27
C LYS A 233 -7.15 -14.33 -10.00
N THR A 234 -6.31 -13.34 -9.71
CA THR A 234 -5.01 -13.08 -10.34
C THR A 234 -3.88 -13.71 -9.52
N SER A 235 -3.05 -14.58 -10.14
CA SER A 235 -1.83 -15.10 -9.50
C SER A 235 -0.79 -13.99 -9.28
N PRO A 236 -0.06 -13.99 -8.12
CA PRO A 236 -0.03 -15.00 -7.07
C PRO A 236 -1.06 -14.75 -5.93
N PHE A 237 -1.83 -13.64 -5.96
CA PHE A 237 -2.82 -13.34 -4.93
C PHE A 237 -3.89 -14.43 -4.80
N LYS A 238 -4.19 -15.14 -5.89
CA LYS A 238 -5.12 -16.28 -5.92
C LYS A 238 -4.69 -17.38 -4.97
N GLU A 239 -3.43 -17.79 -5.05
CA GLU A 239 -2.82 -18.84 -4.24
C GLU A 239 -2.71 -18.41 -2.77
N HIS A 240 -2.43 -17.13 -2.55
CA HIS A 240 -2.22 -16.49 -1.25
C HIS A 240 -3.49 -15.84 -0.66
N ARG A 241 -4.67 -16.12 -1.20
CA ARG A 241 -5.92 -15.50 -0.74
C ARG A 241 -6.14 -15.59 0.77
N ARG A 242 -5.70 -16.69 1.40
CA ARG A 242 -5.86 -16.92 2.85
C ARG A 242 -4.87 -16.13 3.70
N ASP A 243 -3.89 -15.51 3.08
CA ASP A 243 -2.89 -14.67 3.75
C ASP A 243 -3.35 -13.23 3.92
N PHE A 244 -4.55 -12.88 3.45
CA PHE A 244 -5.09 -11.52 3.46
C PHE A 244 -6.36 -11.40 4.30
N ASN A 245 -6.42 -10.39 5.16
CA ASN A 245 -7.65 -9.73 5.58
C ASN A 245 -7.93 -8.56 4.63
N VAL A 246 -9.19 -8.29 4.33
CA VAL A 246 -9.61 -7.14 3.53
C VAL A 246 -10.70 -6.38 4.28
N TRP A 247 -10.48 -5.11 4.50
CA TRP A 247 -11.32 -4.20 5.24
C TRP A 247 -11.85 -3.09 4.33
N GLY A 248 -13.03 -2.57 4.62
CA GLY A 248 -13.61 -1.44 3.91
C GLY A 248 -13.98 -0.31 4.88
N LEU A 249 -13.65 0.93 4.50
CA LEU A 249 -14.11 2.15 5.16
C LEU A 249 -14.61 3.12 4.07
N CYS A 250 -15.80 3.69 4.26
CA CYS A 250 -16.34 4.68 3.33
C CYS A 250 -17.02 5.81 4.09
N PRO A 251 -16.30 6.89 4.40
CA PRO A 251 -16.93 8.12 4.85
C PRO A 251 -17.86 8.67 3.75
N ALA A 252 -19.05 9.09 4.13
CA ALA A 252 -19.99 9.62 3.14
C ALA A 252 -19.54 11.00 2.62
N ALA A 253 -19.43 11.14 1.31
CA ALA A 253 -19.22 12.42 0.65
C ALA A 253 -20.52 13.25 0.63
N GLY A 254 -20.39 14.58 0.59
CA GLY A 254 -21.55 15.49 0.42
C GLY A 254 -22.21 15.37 -0.95
N GLU A 255 -21.40 15.08 -1.99
CA GLU A 255 -21.84 14.85 -3.36
C GLU A 255 -21.07 13.70 -4.01
N SER A 256 -21.67 13.11 -5.06
CA SER A 256 -21.08 11.96 -5.76
C SER A 256 -19.92 12.36 -6.67
N GLY A 257 -18.87 11.53 -6.70
CA GLY A 257 -17.70 11.71 -7.55
C GLY A 257 -16.54 12.42 -6.87
N ILE A 258 -15.42 12.54 -7.59
CA ILE A 258 -14.19 13.19 -7.16
C ILE A 258 -13.82 14.35 -8.08
N SER A 259 -12.84 15.17 -7.68
CA SER A 259 -12.37 16.31 -8.46
C SER A 259 -11.70 15.89 -9.77
N ARG A 260 -11.95 16.70 -10.84
CA ARG A 260 -11.27 16.63 -12.13
C ARG A 260 -11.03 18.05 -12.65
N PRO A 261 -9.97 18.71 -12.18
CA PRO A 261 -9.69 20.13 -12.43
C PRO A 261 -9.63 20.51 -13.92
N SER A 262 -9.03 19.65 -14.77
CA SER A 262 -8.94 19.88 -16.23
C SER A 262 -10.31 20.04 -16.93
N THR A 263 -11.39 19.56 -16.28
CA THR A 263 -12.77 19.71 -16.79
C THR A 263 -13.61 20.69 -15.97
N GLY A 264 -13.01 21.40 -15.02
CA GLY A 264 -13.70 22.35 -14.13
C GLY A 264 -14.56 21.67 -13.05
N ILE A 265 -14.35 20.39 -12.78
CA ILE A 265 -15.06 19.65 -11.72
C ILE A 265 -14.24 19.69 -10.45
N TYR A 266 -14.81 20.26 -9.39
CA TYR A 266 -14.23 20.31 -8.05
C TYR A 266 -15.21 19.70 -7.07
N ARG A 267 -14.76 18.77 -6.23
CA ARG A 267 -15.52 18.02 -5.24
C ARG A 267 -14.82 18.06 -3.89
N ASP A 268 -15.57 18.35 -2.83
CA ASP A 268 -15.13 18.16 -1.46
C ASP A 268 -15.42 16.71 -1.06
N SER A 269 -14.44 15.84 -1.28
CA SER A 269 -14.55 14.41 -0.97
C SER A 269 -13.75 14.05 0.28
N PRO A 270 -14.15 13.00 1.04
CA PRO A 270 -13.62 12.70 2.37
C PRO A 270 -12.09 12.51 2.50
N VAL A 271 -11.44 12.05 1.42
CA VAL A 271 -9.97 11.90 1.39
C VAL A 271 -9.32 12.70 0.26
N GLY A 272 -10.09 13.58 -0.40
CA GLY A 272 -9.57 14.57 -1.34
C GLY A 272 -8.95 13.98 -2.61
N THR A 273 -9.45 12.84 -3.09
CA THR A 273 -8.93 12.22 -4.31
C THR A 273 -9.24 13.09 -5.53
N THR A 274 -8.27 13.27 -6.42
CA THR A 274 -8.40 14.10 -7.62
C THR A 274 -7.72 13.46 -8.82
N TYR A 275 -8.30 13.65 -10.00
CA TYR A 275 -7.62 13.47 -11.28
C TYR A 275 -6.59 14.58 -11.52
N ASP A 276 -5.91 14.50 -12.63
CA ASP A 276 -4.96 15.50 -13.12
C ASP A 276 -3.73 15.68 -12.22
N ALA A 277 -3.43 14.69 -11.38
CA ALA A 277 -2.22 14.71 -10.55
C ALA A 277 -0.98 14.90 -11.43
N PHE A 278 -0.15 15.88 -11.08
CA PHE A 278 1.08 16.25 -11.81
C PHE A 278 0.86 16.55 -13.31
N GLY A 279 -0.34 17.04 -13.67
CA GLY A 279 -0.70 17.36 -15.05
C GLY A 279 -1.05 16.14 -15.92
N SER A 280 -1.14 14.95 -15.37
CA SER A 280 -1.57 13.75 -16.09
C SER A 280 -3.05 13.47 -15.86
N GLU A 281 -3.88 13.55 -16.92
CA GLU A 281 -5.34 13.43 -16.83
C GLU A 281 -5.85 12.13 -16.20
N ARG A 282 -5.08 11.05 -16.31
CA ARG A 282 -5.41 9.71 -15.82
C ARG A 282 -4.80 9.39 -14.45
N TYR A 283 -3.88 10.22 -13.97
CA TYR A 283 -3.23 9.99 -12.68
C TYR A 283 -4.14 10.51 -11.57
N VAL A 284 -4.60 9.59 -10.73
CA VAL A 284 -5.55 9.87 -9.66
C VAL A 284 -4.83 9.71 -8.32
N LEU A 285 -4.73 10.80 -7.55
CA LEU A 285 -4.05 10.76 -6.25
C LEU A 285 -4.85 11.56 -5.22
N THR A 286 -4.51 11.39 -3.95
CA THR A 286 -4.84 12.34 -2.89
C THR A 286 -3.58 13.01 -2.37
N PHE A 287 -3.66 14.34 -2.17
CA PHE A 287 -2.61 15.13 -1.51
C PHE A 287 -2.96 15.44 -0.06
N ASP A 288 -4.16 15.06 0.39
CA ASP A 288 -4.59 15.22 1.79
C ASP A 288 -4.25 13.98 2.62
N ASN A 289 -2.96 13.84 2.95
CA ASN A 289 -2.48 12.76 3.80
C ASN A 289 -3.17 12.75 5.18
N HIS A 290 -3.49 13.93 5.73
CA HIS A 290 -4.16 14.02 7.04
C HIS A 290 -5.57 13.42 6.98
N ALA A 291 -6.35 13.71 5.92
CA ALA A 291 -7.67 13.14 5.74
C ALA A 291 -7.57 11.62 5.52
N LEU A 292 -6.65 11.16 4.67
CA LEU A 292 -6.42 9.74 4.42
C LEU A 292 -6.11 8.99 5.71
N ARG A 293 -5.12 9.46 6.50
CA ARG A 293 -4.72 8.81 7.76
C ARG A 293 -5.79 8.87 8.84
N ARG A 294 -6.56 9.96 8.91
CA ARG A 294 -7.70 10.11 9.82
C ARG A 294 -8.80 9.08 9.56
N VAL A 295 -9.02 8.70 8.32
CA VAL A 295 -9.94 7.60 7.96
C VAL A 295 -9.29 6.25 8.25
N ALA A 296 -8.10 6.01 7.72
CA ALA A 296 -7.42 4.71 7.75
C ALA A 296 -7.14 4.17 9.16
N GLN A 297 -6.83 5.04 10.15
CA GLN A 297 -6.49 4.64 11.52
C GLN A 297 -7.60 3.85 12.26
N HIS A 298 -8.80 3.77 11.69
CA HIS A 298 -9.95 3.04 12.25
C HIS A 298 -10.10 1.61 11.67
N ALA A 299 -9.12 1.13 10.92
CA ALA A 299 -9.00 -0.24 10.45
C ALA A 299 -7.58 -0.77 10.71
N PRO A 300 -7.39 -2.09 10.91
CA PRO A 300 -6.06 -2.67 10.71
C PRO A 300 -5.64 -2.47 9.26
N TYR A 301 -4.38 -2.07 8.99
CA TYR A 301 -3.87 -1.99 7.63
C TYR A 301 -2.34 -1.91 7.57
N GLU A 302 -1.79 -2.54 6.54
CA GLU A 302 -0.49 -2.24 5.97
C GLU A 302 -0.65 -1.52 4.63
N PHE A 303 -1.63 -1.95 3.82
CA PHE A 303 -1.83 -1.44 2.46
C PHE A 303 -3.20 -0.78 2.30
N ILE A 304 -3.24 0.31 1.52
CA ILE A 304 -4.45 1.11 1.27
C ILE A 304 -4.73 1.18 -0.23
N GLU A 305 -5.99 0.90 -0.60
CA GLU A 305 -6.53 1.21 -1.92
C GLU A 305 -7.68 2.21 -1.77
N VAL A 306 -7.68 3.27 -2.56
CA VAL A 306 -8.78 4.24 -2.61
C VAL A 306 -9.63 3.98 -3.84
N LEU A 307 -10.90 3.60 -3.62
CA LEU A 307 -11.89 3.50 -4.69
C LEU A 307 -12.53 4.86 -4.93
N ALA A 308 -12.18 5.49 -6.04
CA ALA A 308 -12.82 6.72 -6.50
C ALA A 308 -14.15 6.42 -7.20
N ASN A 309 -15.25 7.00 -6.71
CA ASN A 309 -16.57 6.87 -7.32
C ASN A 309 -16.65 7.64 -8.65
N ASN A 310 -16.06 7.12 -9.72
CA ASN A 310 -16.00 7.78 -11.02
C ASN A 310 -15.92 6.76 -12.17
N ARG A 311 -16.34 7.19 -13.37
CA ARG A 311 -16.31 6.37 -14.60
C ARG A 311 -15.12 6.66 -15.52
N THR A 312 -14.48 7.81 -15.36
CA THR A 312 -13.34 8.16 -16.22
C THR A 312 -12.16 7.24 -15.88
N TYR A 313 -11.49 6.71 -16.91
CA TYR A 313 -10.30 5.89 -16.75
C TYR A 313 -9.21 6.61 -15.95
N GLY A 314 -8.72 6.00 -14.89
CA GLY A 314 -7.63 6.52 -14.09
C GLY A 314 -7.37 5.71 -12.83
N GLY A 315 -6.17 5.89 -12.33
CA GLY A 315 -5.63 5.29 -11.11
C GLY A 315 -4.24 5.82 -10.84
N GLY A 316 -3.59 5.27 -9.83
CA GLY A 316 -2.19 5.53 -9.47
C GLY A 316 -1.79 4.65 -8.30
N GLY A 317 -0.53 4.20 -8.28
CA GLY A 317 0.02 3.36 -7.24
C GLY A 317 1.40 3.84 -6.79
N ILE A 318 1.57 4.06 -5.48
CA ILE A 318 2.82 4.52 -4.88
C ILE A 318 3.26 3.50 -3.84
N PHE A 319 4.47 2.98 -3.99
CA PHE A 319 4.98 1.88 -3.18
C PHE A 319 4.87 2.14 -1.68
N ASN A 320 4.18 1.23 -0.98
CA ASN A 320 3.95 1.25 0.47
C ASN A 320 3.32 2.57 1.00
N LEU A 321 2.58 3.29 0.14
CA LEU A 321 1.84 4.50 0.51
C LEU A 321 0.33 4.32 0.33
N TYR A 322 -0.14 4.21 -0.89
CA TYR A 322 -1.50 3.81 -1.30
C TYR A 322 -1.57 3.59 -2.83
N SER A 323 -2.67 2.97 -3.27
CA SER A 323 -3.11 2.97 -4.66
C SER A 323 -4.53 3.51 -4.80
N THR A 324 -4.93 3.88 -6.03
CA THR A 324 -6.23 4.43 -6.35
C THR A 324 -6.78 3.85 -7.64
N VAL A 325 -8.09 3.75 -7.77
CA VAL A 325 -8.76 3.34 -9.01
C VAL A 325 -10.14 4.00 -9.16
N ALA A 326 -10.48 4.39 -10.39
CA ALA A 326 -11.84 4.79 -10.77
C ALA A 326 -12.73 3.55 -10.86
N ALA A 327 -13.61 3.34 -9.87
CA ALA A 327 -14.31 2.08 -9.63
C ALA A 327 -15.32 1.69 -10.72
N ASP A 328 -15.89 2.65 -11.44
CA ASP A 328 -16.95 2.44 -12.45
C ASP A 328 -16.44 2.37 -13.89
N ASN A 329 -15.14 2.51 -14.12
CA ASN A 329 -14.57 2.38 -15.46
C ASN A 329 -14.60 0.93 -15.96
N GLY A 330 -14.79 0.71 -17.24
CA GLY A 330 -14.81 -0.62 -17.85
C GLY A 330 -13.49 -1.40 -17.72
N PHE A 331 -12.39 -0.70 -17.42
CA PHE A 331 -11.06 -1.27 -17.13
C PHE A 331 -10.67 -1.20 -15.65
N ALA A 332 -11.61 -0.89 -14.75
CA ALA A 332 -11.32 -0.83 -13.31
C ALA A 332 -10.67 -2.11 -12.77
N ASN A 333 -11.04 -3.27 -13.29
CA ASN A 333 -10.47 -4.56 -12.89
C ASN A 333 -8.97 -4.64 -13.19
N TYR A 334 -8.55 -4.18 -14.38
CA TYR A 334 -7.15 -4.10 -14.77
C TYR A 334 -6.41 -3.06 -13.94
N VAL A 335 -6.93 -1.83 -13.86
CA VAL A 335 -6.28 -0.72 -13.15
C VAL A 335 -6.08 -1.07 -11.67
N PHE A 336 -7.10 -1.65 -11.01
CA PHE A 336 -7.01 -2.06 -9.61
C PHE A 336 -5.83 -3.00 -9.34
N VAL A 337 -5.65 -4.02 -10.15
CA VAL A 337 -4.57 -5.01 -9.96
C VAL A 337 -3.21 -4.43 -10.37
N HIS A 338 -3.16 -3.62 -11.43
CA HIS A 338 -1.95 -2.96 -11.90
C HIS A 338 -1.41 -1.97 -10.86
N GLU A 339 -2.25 -1.03 -10.40
CA GLU A 339 -1.85 -0.02 -9.42
C GLU A 339 -1.53 -0.63 -8.04
N PHE A 340 -2.24 -1.71 -7.68
CA PHE A 340 -1.88 -2.49 -6.50
C PHE A 340 -0.51 -3.16 -6.64
N GLY A 341 -0.11 -3.56 -7.85
CA GLY A 341 1.25 -4.07 -8.12
C GLY A 341 2.35 -3.06 -7.79
N HIS A 342 2.17 -1.79 -8.16
CA HIS A 342 3.06 -0.70 -7.77
C HIS A 342 3.07 -0.50 -6.26
N HIS A 343 1.88 -0.31 -5.67
CA HIS A 343 1.73 -0.03 -4.25
C HIS A 343 2.23 -1.17 -3.35
N PHE A 344 1.88 -2.41 -3.67
CA PHE A 344 2.15 -3.58 -2.85
C PHE A 344 3.60 -4.07 -2.96
N ALA A 345 4.13 -4.18 -4.18
CA ALA A 345 5.39 -4.86 -4.44
C ALA A 345 6.48 -3.98 -5.08
N GLY A 346 6.22 -2.68 -5.24
CA GLY A 346 7.17 -1.74 -5.83
C GLY A 346 7.50 -2.10 -7.28
N LEU A 347 6.52 -2.63 -8.04
CA LEU A 347 6.73 -2.96 -9.44
C LEU A 347 6.82 -1.68 -10.27
N ALA A 348 7.76 -1.64 -11.21
CA ALA A 348 7.85 -0.59 -12.22
C ALA A 348 6.77 -0.78 -13.29
N ASP A 349 6.36 0.32 -13.94
CA ASP A 349 5.72 0.24 -15.24
C ASP A 349 6.69 -0.34 -16.27
N GLU A 350 6.22 -1.37 -16.97
CA GLU A 350 6.99 -2.00 -18.05
C GLU A 350 6.70 -1.38 -19.42
N TYR A 351 5.69 -0.47 -19.52
CA TYR A 351 5.37 0.24 -20.77
C TYR A 351 6.22 1.52 -20.94
N TYR A 352 6.32 1.98 -22.21
CA TYR A 352 7.16 3.12 -22.56
C TYR A 352 6.61 3.98 -23.71
N THR A 353 5.41 3.70 -24.19
CA THR A 353 4.81 4.41 -25.33
C THR A 353 3.70 5.38 -24.92
N SER A 354 3.27 5.32 -23.67
CA SER A 354 2.25 6.24 -23.12
C SER A 354 2.90 7.54 -22.62
N PRO A 355 2.24 8.70 -22.78
CA PRO A 355 2.68 9.94 -22.13
C PRO A 355 2.69 9.79 -20.61
N VAL A 356 3.74 10.30 -19.97
CA VAL A 356 3.94 10.33 -18.52
C VAL A 356 4.37 11.73 -18.06
N ALA A 357 4.19 12.02 -16.77
CA ALA A 357 4.56 13.29 -16.17
C ALA A 357 6.06 13.39 -15.82
N TYR A 358 6.79 12.27 -15.84
CA TYR A 358 8.15 12.17 -15.36
C TYR A 358 9.19 12.52 -16.42
N ALA A 359 10.28 13.19 -16.00
CA ALA A 359 11.43 13.42 -16.86
C ALA A 359 12.32 12.18 -16.92
N ALA A 360 12.89 11.90 -18.11
CA ALA A 360 13.88 10.84 -18.29
C ALA A 360 15.11 11.04 -17.39
N ALA A 361 15.66 9.96 -16.84
CA ALA A 361 16.89 10.02 -16.07
C ALA A 361 18.09 10.44 -16.97
N ALA A 362 18.96 11.32 -16.45
CA ALA A 362 20.13 11.78 -17.19
C ALA A 362 21.16 10.66 -17.45
N GLU A 363 21.28 9.74 -16.50
CA GLU A 363 22.18 8.58 -16.59
C GLU A 363 21.40 7.28 -16.34
N ARG A 364 21.80 6.22 -17.03
CA ARG A 364 21.22 4.90 -16.88
C ARG A 364 21.76 4.21 -15.64
N THR A 365 20.88 4.03 -14.65
CA THR A 365 21.20 3.38 -13.38
C THR A 365 20.37 2.11 -13.23
N GLU A 366 20.90 1.09 -12.58
CA GLU A 366 20.12 -0.12 -12.24
C GLU A 366 18.96 0.27 -11.31
N PRO A 367 17.69 0.07 -11.69
CA PRO A 367 16.55 0.50 -10.89
C PRO A 367 16.37 -0.35 -9.62
N TRP A 368 15.74 0.21 -8.60
CA TRP A 368 15.41 -0.54 -7.38
C TRP A 368 14.20 -1.47 -7.57
N GLU A 369 13.36 -1.19 -8.52
CA GLU A 369 12.18 -1.97 -8.84
C GLU A 369 12.54 -3.39 -9.28
N PRO A 370 11.84 -4.42 -8.75
CA PRO A 370 12.26 -5.80 -8.94
C PRO A 370 12.07 -6.34 -10.37
N ASN A 371 11.16 -5.73 -11.16
CA ASN A 371 10.76 -6.17 -12.49
C ASN A 371 11.37 -5.33 -13.63
N ALA A 372 12.32 -4.45 -13.33
CA ALA A 372 13.01 -3.66 -14.34
C ALA A 372 14.53 -3.76 -14.15
N THR A 373 15.32 -3.65 -15.24
CA THR A 373 16.78 -3.64 -15.19
C THR A 373 17.34 -2.74 -16.27
N ALA A 374 18.45 -2.06 -15.98
CA ALA A 374 19.28 -1.38 -16.97
C ALA A 374 20.19 -2.35 -17.73
N LEU A 375 20.26 -3.63 -17.32
CA LEU A 375 21.10 -4.69 -17.88
C LEU A 375 22.57 -4.25 -18.03
N LEU A 376 23.08 -3.55 -17.02
CA LEU A 376 24.47 -3.07 -17.03
C LEU A 376 25.47 -4.24 -17.02
N ASP A 377 25.12 -5.32 -16.31
CA ASP A 377 25.83 -6.60 -16.35
C ASP A 377 24.79 -7.74 -16.50
N PRO A 378 24.75 -8.43 -17.66
CA PRO A 378 23.84 -9.55 -17.86
C PRO A 378 24.06 -10.74 -16.89
N GLN A 379 25.23 -10.85 -16.25
CA GLN A 379 25.48 -11.90 -15.24
C GLN A 379 24.90 -11.54 -13.88
N ALA A 380 24.76 -10.23 -13.57
CA ALA A 380 24.15 -9.70 -12.36
C ALA A 380 22.65 -9.38 -12.51
N LEU A 381 21.98 -9.90 -13.56
CA LEU A 381 20.55 -9.70 -13.77
C LEU A 381 19.73 -10.20 -12.54
N LYS A 382 18.87 -9.33 -11.97
CA LYS A 382 18.07 -9.58 -10.74
C LYS A 382 17.26 -10.88 -10.77
N TRP A 383 16.88 -11.34 -11.95
CA TRP A 383 16.10 -12.58 -12.16
C TRP A 383 16.82 -13.59 -13.05
N LYS A 384 18.16 -13.59 -13.02
CA LYS A 384 19.00 -14.50 -13.83
C LYS A 384 18.66 -15.96 -13.60
N ASP A 385 18.32 -16.32 -12.38
CA ASP A 385 17.93 -17.66 -11.94
C ASP A 385 16.64 -18.19 -12.59
N LEU A 386 15.77 -17.31 -13.07
CA LEU A 386 14.54 -17.66 -13.81
C LEU A 386 14.75 -17.77 -15.33
N VAL A 387 15.90 -17.31 -15.84
CA VAL A 387 16.19 -17.31 -17.28
C VAL A 387 16.67 -18.69 -17.70
N LYS A 388 15.98 -19.31 -18.66
CA LYS A 388 16.41 -20.59 -19.23
C LYS A 388 17.69 -20.43 -20.04
N PRO A 389 18.58 -21.45 -20.08
CA PRO A 389 19.88 -21.37 -20.76
C PRO A 389 19.82 -21.02 -22.25
N ASP A 390 18.72 -21.36 -22.94
CA ASP A 390 18.48 -21.11 -24.34
C ASP A 390 17.81 -19.75 -24.63
N THR A 391 17.64 -18.90 -23.63
CA THR A 391 17.07 -17.55 -23.77
C THR A 391 18.20 -16.52 -23.83
N PRO A 392 18.40 -15.82 -24.95
CA PRO A 392 19.46 -14.81 -25.07
C PRO A 392 19.16 -13.56 -24.22
N LEU A 393 20.21 -12.89 -23.74
CA LEU A 393 20.14 -11.63 -23.00
C LEU A 393 21.00 -10.58 -23.72
N PRO A 394 20.43 -9.46 -24.21
CA PRO A 394 18.99 -9.14 -24.23
C PRO A 394 18.18 -10.10 -25.10
N THR A 395 16.87 -10.22 -24.80
CA THR A 395 15.95 -11.11 -25.49
C THR A 395 15.29 -10.39 -26.66
N PRO A 396 15.42 -10.87 -27.91
CA PRO A 396 14.82 -10.21 -29.07
C PRO A 396 13.31 -10.41 -29.13
N TRP A 397 12.60 -9.38 -29.60
CA TRP A 397 11.16 -9.35 -29.84
C TRP A 397 10.80 -8.34 -30.93
N ASN A 398 9.59 -8.38 -31.48
CA ASN A 398 9.16 -7.50 -32.59
C ASN A 398 8.83 -6.08 -32.15
N LYS A 399 9.76 -5.45 -31.42
CA LYS A 399 9.64 -4.12 -30.83
C LYS A 399 9.20 -3.05 -31.83
N ALA A 400 9.77 -3.05 -33.04
CA ALA A 400 9.45 -2.05 -34.07
C ALA A 400 7.98 -2.10 -34.51
N VAL A 401 7.38 -3.29 -34.58
CA VAL A 401 5.96 -3.48 -34.91
C VAL A 401 5.10 -2.93 -33.76
N TYR A 402 5.40 -3.32 -32.52
CA TYR A 402 4.71 -2.80 -31.33
C TYR A 402 4.76 -1.27 -31.29
N GLU A 403 5.92 -0.65 -31.46
CA GLU A 403 6.07 0.81 -31.37
C GLU A 403 5.29 1.55 -32.46
N ARG A 404 5.27 1.00 -33.68
CA ARG A 404 4.46 1.57 -34.78
C ARG A 404 2.99 1.58 -34.42
N ASP A 405 2.47 0.42 -33.97
CA ASP A 405 1.05 0.22 -33.69
C ASP A 405 0.63 1.01 -32.44
N SER A 406 1.45 0.98 -31.38
CA SER A 406 1.20 1.73 -30.17
C SER A 406 1.17 3.25 -30.41
N ARG A 407 2.08 3.81 -31.25
CA ARG A 407 2.00 5.24 -31.65
C ARG A 407 0.70 5.59 -32.35
N ALA A 408 0.19 4.72 -33.21
CA ALA A 408 -1.10 4.91 -33.86
C ALA A 408 -2.26 4.93 -32.85
N TYR A 409 -2.25 4.03 -31.87
CA TYR A 409 -3.23 3.99 -30.79
C TYR A 409 -3.16 5.21 -29.88
N GLN A 410 -1.97 5.66 -29.48
CA GLN A 410 -1.82 6.88 -28.66
C GLN A 410 -2.35 8.13 -29.39
N LYS A 411 -2.14 8.22 -30.71
CA LYS A 411 -2.74 9.30 -31.52
C LYS A 411 -4.26 9.26 -31.49
N ARG A 412 -4.89 8.08 -31.70
CA ARG A 412 -6.34 7.90 -31.62
C ARG A 412 -6.89 8.25 -30.24
N ARG A 413 -6.18 7.80 -29.18
CA ARG A 413 -6.51 8.13 -27.78
C ARG A 413 -6.50 9.63 -27.55
N GLY A 414 -5.44 10.33 -27.98
CA GLY A 414 -5.32 11.78 -27.89
C GLY A 414 -6.46 12.51 -28.62
N GLN A 415 -6.85 12.03 -29.82
CA GLN A 415 -7.99 12.59 -30.56
C GLN A 415 -9.31 12.43 -29.83
N LEU A 416 -9.62 11.24 -29.28
CA LEU A 416 -10.83 11.01 -28.50
C LEU A 416 -10.93 11.96 -27.28
N ARG A 417 -9.79 12.23 -26.62
CA ARG A 417 -9.75 13.20 -25.50
C ARG A 417 -9.95 14.64 -25.97
N ALA A 418 -9.26 15.05 -27.05
CA ALA A 418 -9.39 16.39 -27.63
C ALA A 418 -10.83 16.69 -28.07
N ASP A 419 -11.48 15.71 -28.68
CA ASP A 419 -12.87 15.78 -29.16
C ASP A 419 -13.91 15.57 -28.06
N LYS A 420 -13.47 15.39 -26.78
CA LYS A 420 -14.32 15.12 -25.62
C LYS A 420 -15.32 13.99 -25.85
N ARG A 421 -14.87 12.93 -26.53
CA ARG A 421 -15.71 11.76 -26.85
C ARG A 421 -16.13 11.04 -25.57
N PRO A 422 -17.29 10.35 -25.55
CA PRO A 422 -17.75 9.54 -24.42
C PRO A 422 -16.70 8.51 -23.97
N GLU A 423 -16.58 8.24 -22.68
CA GLU A 423 -15.63 7.27 -22.12
C GLU A 423 -15.80 5.86 -22.72
N SER A 424 -17.02 5.48 -23.13
CA SER A 424 -17.30 4.21 -23.81
C SER A 424 -16.53 4.03 -25.13
N GLU A 425 -16.20 5.11 -25.84
CA GLU A 425 -15.37 5.04 -27.06
C GLU A 425 -13.89 4.83 -26.71
N MET A 426 -13.42 5.44 -25.62
CA MET A 426 -12.10 5.18 -25.08
C MET A 426 -11.97 3.71 -24.65
N GLU A 427 -12.97 3.18 -23.93
CA GLU A 427 -13.02 1.77 -23.55
C GLU A 427 -13.08 0.83 -24.76
N ALA A 428 -13.79 1.21 -25.83
CA ALA A 428 -13.80 0.43 -27.07
C ALA A 428 -12.42 0.38 -27.72
N LEU A 429 -11.72 1.53 -27.79
CA LEU A 429 -10.34 1.59 -28.27
C LEU A 429 -9.42 0.70 -27.42
N PHE A 430 -9.56 0.74 -26.09
CA PHE A 430 -8.73 -0.08 -25.21
C PHE A 430 -8.96 -1.59 -25.39
N ARG A 431 -10.19 -2.03 -25.65
CA ARG A 431 -10.49 -3.43 -25.97
C ARG A 431 -9.91 -3.86 -27.32
N GLU A 432 -9.98 -2.98 -28.34
CA GLU A 432 -9.33 -3.22 -29.64
C GLU A 432 -7.82 -3.40 -29.46
N VAL A 433 -7.17 -2.49 -28.73
CA VAL A 433 -5.72 -2.54 -28.45
C VAL A 433 -5.36 -3.82 -27.71
N GLN A 434 -6.10 -4.16 -26.64
CA GLN A 434 -5.87 -5.37 -25.84
C GLN A 434 -5.91 -6.64 -26.70
N THR A 435 -6.93 -6.76 -27.57
CA THR A 435 -7.07 -7.91 -28.47
C THR A 435 -5.91 -8.01 -29.46
N HIS A 436 -5.48 -6.87 -30.02
CA HIS A 436 -4.37 -6.80 -30.96
C HIS A 436 -3.03 -7.16 -30.31
N GLU A 437 -2.75 -6.55 -29.14
CA GLU A 437 -1.51 -6.78 -28.38
C GLU A 437 -1.41 -8.24 -27.90
N ASP A 438 -2.50 -8.83 -27.39
CA ASP A 438 -2.52 -10.25 -26.96
C ASP A 438 -2.15 -11.19 -28.14
N ALA A 439 -2.74 -10.97 -29.31
CA ALA A 439 -2.41 -11.76 -30.50
C ALA A 439 -0.95 -11.59 -30.96
N MET A 440 -0.44 -10.35 -30.92
CA MET A 440 0.93 -10.01 -31.30
C MET A 440 1.95 -10.65 -30.35
N PHE A 441 1.74 -10.53 -29.02
CA PHE A 441 2.67 -11.07 -28.03
C PHE A 441 2.67 -12.60 -28.01
N ARG A 442 1.51 -13.25 -28.17
CA ARG A 442 1.42 -14.71 -28.29
C ARG A 442 2.18 -15.26 -29.49
N ALA A 443 2.35 -14.49 -30.57
CA ALA A 443 3.12 -14.86 -31.73
C ALA A 443 4.63 -14.72 -31.55
N GLU A 444 5.10 -14.10 -30.46
CA GLU A 444 6.53 -13.91 -30.20
C GLU A 444 7.23 -15.24 -29.88
N LYS A 445 8.43 -15.42 -30.41
CA LYS A 445 9.27 -16.62 -30.22
C LYS A 445 9.50 -16.95 -28.73
N TYR A 446 9.63 -15.92 -27.92
CA TYR A 446 9.94 -16.02 -26.50
C TYR A 446 8.73 -15.70 -25.59
N PHE A 447 7.51 -15.80 -26.12
CA PHE A 447 6.30 -15.65 -25.30
C PHE A 447 6.29 -16.64 -24.13
N GLY A 448 5.95 -16.16 -22.92
CA GLY A 448 5.93 -16.95 -21.68
C GLY A 448 7.32 -17.42 -21.21
N ARG A 449 8.39 -16.78 -21.69
CA ARG A 449 9.75 -17.01 -21.19
C ARG A 449 10.30 -15.78 -20.51
N VAL A 450 10.93 -15.99 -19.37
CA VAL A 450 11.71 -14.97 -18.68
C VAL A 450 12.99 -14.69 -19.46
N GLY A 451 13.25 -13.40 -19.71
CA GLY A 451 14.39 -12.89 -20.45
C GLY A 451 14.75 -11.47 -20.02
N ALA A 452 15.16 -10.63 -20.98
CA ALA A 452 15.34 -9.19 -20.83
C ALA A 452 14.89 -8.51 -22.11
N PHE A 453 13.62 -8.09 -22.17
CA PHE A 453 12.97 -7.50 -23.34
C PHE A 453 13.11 -5.98 -23.27
N GLU A 454 13.77 -5.37 -24.26
CA GLU A 454 14.02 -3.93 -24.26
C GLU A 454 12.73 -3.10 -24.34
N GLY A 455 12.67 -2.05 -23.54
CA GLY A 455 11.54 -1.16 -23.35
C GLY A 455 10.85 -1.40 -22.00
N ALA A 456 11.06 -0.48 -21.04
CA ALA A 456 10.48 -0.46 -19.71
C ALA A 456 10.70 0.93 -19.07
N MET A 457 10.02 1.23 -17.96
CA MET A 457 10.21 2.46 -17.17
C MET A 457 10.07 3.74 -18.01
N TYR A 458 9.11 3.76 -18.93
CA TYR A 458 8.83 4.86 -19.87
C TYR A 458 9.94 5.12 -20.91
N GLU A 459 10.99 4.29 -20.92
CA GLU A 459 12.13 4.41 -21.81
C GLU A 459 12.12 3.31 -22.88
N ALA A 460 12.15 3.73 -24.15
CA ALA A 460 12.17 2.80 -25.26
C ALA A 460 13.49 2.03 -25.35
N LYS A 461 14.60 2.58 -24.82
CA LYS A 461 15.93 1.97 -24.90
C LYS A 461 16.64 2.01 -23.56
N GLY A 462 17.45 0.97 -23.31
CA GLY A 462 18.35 0.91 -22.17
C GLY A 462 17.74 0.38 -20.88
N TYR A 463 16.42 0.18 -20.82
CA TYR A 463 15.75 -0.53 -19.75
C TYR A 463 14.99 -1.73 -20.31
N TYR A 464 14.91 -2.79 -19.51
CA TYR A 464 14.40 -4.10 -19.94
C TYR A 464 13.42 -4.62 -18.91
N ARG A 465 12.36 -5.28 -19.39
CA ARG A 465 11.35 -6.01 -18.61
C ARG A 465 11.54 -7.51 -18.70
N PRO A 466 11.00 -8.31 -17.76
CA PRO A 466 11.29 -9.74 -17.66
C PRO A 466 10.67 -10.61 -18.74
N GLU A 467 9.43 -10.30 -19.14
CA GLU A 467 8.68 -11.07 -20.15
C GLU A 467 8.12 -10.12 -21.21
N VAL A 468 7.75 -10.69 -22.36
CA VAL A 468 7.20 -9.88 -23.46
C VAL A 468 5.85 -9.29 -23.11
N ASP A 469 5.07 -9.96 -22.26
CA ASP A 469 3.74 -9.53 -21.80
C ASP A 469 3.59 -9.71 -20.28
N CYS A 470 2.97 -8.71 -19.63
CA CYS A 470 2.70 -8.65 -18.20
C CYS A 470 1.64 -7.58 -17.94
N ILE A 471 0.87 -7.70 -16.88
CA ILE A 471 -0.10 -6.66 -16.47
C ILE A 471 0.57 -5.29 -16.23
N MET A 472 1.87 -5.27 -15.90
CA MET A 472 2.65 -4.02 -15.77
C MET A 472 3.06 -3.42 -17.13
N PHE A 473 2.86 -4.14 -18.24
CA PHE A 473 3.19 -3.69 -19.59
C PHE A 473 1.95 -3.40 -20.46
N SER A 474 1.00 -4.32 -20.46
CA SER A 474 -0.22 -4.27 -21.27
C SER A 474 -1.48 -4.47 -20.43
N ARG A 475 -2.68 -4.40 -21.07
CA ARG A 475 -3.95 -4.66 -20.37
C ARG A 475 -4.29 -6.15 -20.27
N THR A 476 -3.30 -6.99 -20.05
CA THR A 476 -3.49 -8.42 -19.76
C THR A 476 -3.98 -8.62 -18.31
N ASP A 477 -4.31 -9.85 -17.94
CA ASP A 477 -4.85 -10.22 -16.62
C ASP A 477 -3.84 -10.99 -15.74
N HIS A 478 -2.56 -11.04 -16.15
CA HIS A 478 -1.55 -11.81 -15.45
C HIS A 478 -0.26 -11.04 -15.18
N PHE A 479 0.39 -11.34 -14.06
CA PHE A 479 1.76 -10.94 -13.77
C PHE A 479 2.77 -11.92 -14.36
N CYS A 480 3.88 -11.43 -14.88
CA CYS A 480 5.02 -12.24 -15.28
C CYS A 480 5.66 -12.98 -14.07
N ALA A 481 6.52 -13.95 -14.31
CA ALA A 481 7.13 -14.74 -13.25
C ALA A 481 7.93 -13.89 -12.23
N VAL A 482 8.61 -12.85 -12.68
CA VAL A 482 9.39 -11.95 -11.83
C VAL A 482 8.49 -11.09 -10.96
N CYS A 483 7.42 -10.53 -11.53
CA CYS A 483 6.43 -9.76 -10.76
C CYS A 483 5.73 -10.63 -9.72
N ARG A 484 5.35 -11.87 -10.05
CA ARG A 484 4.79 -12.83 -9.08
C ARG A 484 5.74 -13.08 -7.91
N ARG A 485 7.02 -13.38 -8.19
CA ARG A 485 8.04 -13.57 -7.16
C ARG A 485 8.21 -12.34 -6.24
N ALA A 486 8.16 -11.14 -6.81
CA ALA A 486 8.21 -9.91 -6.03
C ALA A 486 7.00 -9.76 -5.10
N ILE A 487 5.80 -10.04 -5.58
CA ILE A 487 4.56 -10.03 -4.80
C ILE A 487 4.62 -11.07 -3.67
N GLU A 488 5.02 -12.31 -3.97
CA GLU A 488 5.18 -13.40 -2.97
C GLU A 488 6.17 -13.02 -1.86
N ARG A 489 7.27 -12.34 -2.22
CA ARG A 489 8.25 -11.85 -1.25
C ARG A 489 7.64 -10.85 -0.27
N ILE A 490 6.76 -9.95 -0.75
CA ILE A 490 6.08 -9.00 0.14
C ILE A 490 5.01 -9.70 0.99
N ILE A 491 4.23 -10.63 0.42
CA ILE A 491 3.30 -11.45 1.22
C ILE A 491 4.06 -12.12 2.37
N GLY A 492 5.21 -12.74 2.07
CA GLY A 492 6.07 -13.36 3.07
C GLY A 492 6.64 -12.41 4.14
N LEU A 493 6.65 -11.08 3.92
CA LEU A 493 7.05 -10.09 4.92
C LEU A 493 5.95 -9.82 5.96
N TYR A 494 4.68 -10.05 5.62
CA TYR A 494 3.52 -9.70 6.45
C TYR A 494 2.67 -10.90 6.91
N SER A 495 2.73 -12.04 6.20
CA SER A 495 1.93 -13.25 6.51
C SER A 495 2.78 -14.46 6.88
N HIS A 496 2.17 -15.38 7.67
CA HIS A 496 2.72 -16.69 8.06
C HIS A 496 1.90 -17.81 7.44
#